data_c28f3cec989f133fe5898bf6ffd419d1
#
_entry.id   c28f3cec989f133fe5898bf6ffd419d1
#
_cell.length_a   1.000
_cell.length_b   1.000
_cell.length_c   1.000
_cell.angle_alpha   90.00
_cell.angle_beta   90.00
_cell.angle_gamma   90.00
#
_symmetry.space_group_name_H-M   'P 1'
#
loop_
_entity.id
_entity.type
_entity.pdbx_description
1 polymer ?
#
loop_
_entity_poly.entity_id
_entity_poly.type
_entity_poly.pdbx_seq_one_letter_code
_entity_poly.pdbx_strand_id
1 'polypeptide(L)'
;RIFIVLVCLLFILNSFNFNVQALSSNSSSRAIGNVNIVSEVDTSLETIEAWARSKNATETFVGLAKLYKQYAKSRGGVNWVLAYVQAAKETGYGKFGGVLDESYHNPCGLKNPSGGDDYDANAHKKFDNWDQGVIAHLDHLALYAAADGYPKTSYVDSWKDEELSVDETYDPRHTGWFGTTSGILGKAKDALSLTGSWASDPDYGIELFRLYCDATNSEYLSAKSNLESPSNSEVITNGKLRIKGWALHAFGIKEIKVLVDNSQVASISTGVSREDVNSAYPGYFNGSNSGFDETIDISNLGTGNKTVEVEIIARNGDIQSYTRNIVIKGEENTLPFRYSLDEPNANEKITSNSLKISGWALADSGIKEVRVYVDGTDLGTVPYGKSRPDVNNVYPGYSSGNNAGFYGTINISNIAAGNKKVSVKITANDGTIQTIERTIKIEKLASISCLDEPTSNLTVKSDQLKIRGWALAGSGVKEVRVYVDGTDLGTVP
;
A
#
# COMPACT_ATOMS: atom_id res chain seq x y z
N ARG A 1 -15.78 -35.83 -41.16
CA ARG A 1 -17.14 -36.35 -41.45
C ARG A 1 -17.71 -36.90 -40.16
N ILE A 2 -18.52 -36.18 -39.43
CA ILE A 2 -19.64 -36.70 -38.58
C ILE A 2 -20.62 -35.56 -38.43
N PHE A 3 -21.87 -35.84 -38.75
CA PHE A 3 -23.03 -35.01 -38.80
C PHE A 3 -23.59 -34.72 -37.40
N ILE A 4 -23.96 -33.46 -37.15
CA ILE A 4 -24.75 -33.02 -36.00
C ILE A 4 -26.22 -33.02 -36.44
N VAL A 5 -27.06 -33.79 -35.73
CA VAL A 5 -28.51 -33.83 -35.92
C VAL A 5 -29.14 -32.84 -34.92
N LEU A 6 -29.87 -31.87 -35.50
CA LEU A 6 -30.68 -30.88 -34.78
C LEU A 6 -32.09 -31.48 -34.60
N VAL A 7 -32.57 -31.66 -33.36
CA VAL A 7 -33.91 -32.05 -33.05
C VAL A 7 -34.70 -30.81 -32.60
N CYS A 8 -35.61 -30.35 -33.48
CA CYS A 8 -36.62 -29.35 -33.15
C CYS A 8 -37.82 -30.04 -32.49
N LEU A 9 -38.18 -29.68 -31.26
CA LEU A 9 -39.47 -30.01 -30.65
C LEU A 9 -40.38 -28.77 -30.75
N LEU A 10 -41.41 -28.88 -31.59
CA LEU A 10 -42.57 -28.00 -31.61
C LEU A 10 -43.49 -28.35 -30.44
N PHE A 11 -43.78 -27.40 -29.56
CA PHE A 11 -44.94 -27.47 -28.65
C PHE A 11 -46.01 -26.49 -29.13
N ILE A 12 -47.21 -27.06 -29.29
CA ILE A 12 -48.43 -26.42 -29.76
C ILE A 12 -48.99 -25.54 -28.64
N LEU A 13 -49.23 -24.27 -28.98
CA LEU A 13 -49.90 -23.28 -28.15
C LEU A 13 -51.41 -23.53 -28.15
N ASN A 14 -51.98 -23.79 -26.97
CA ASN A 14 -53.40 -23.61 -26.72
C ASN A 14 -53.60 -22.23 -26.08
N SER A 15 -54.34 -21.39 -26.78
CA SER A 15 -54.72 -20.05 -26.40
C SER A 15 -55.79 -20.06 -25.31
N PHE A 16 -55.45 -19.59 -24.11
CA PHE A 16 -56.43 -19.05 -23.18
C PHE A 16 -56.10 -17.56 -22.95
N ASN A 17 -57.02 -16.71 -23.47
CA ASN A 17 -57.01 -15.28 -23.21
C ASN A 17 -57.47 -15.02 -21.76
N PHE A 18 -56.50 -14.74 -20.86
CA PHE A 18 -56.80 -14.01 -19.64
C PHE A 18 -56.28 -12.57 -19.85
N ASN A 19 -57.23 -11.63 -19.98
CA ASN A 19 -56.93 -10.22 -19.83
C ASN A 19 -56.58 -9.93 -18.36
N VAL A 20 -55.33 -10.06 -17.98
CA VAL A 20 -54.80 -9.42 -16.79
C VAL A 20 -54.25 -8.05 -17.26
N GLN A 21 -55.00 -6.99 -16.96
CA GLN A 21 -54.42 -5.65 -16.97
C GLN A 21 -53.28 -5.66 -15.94
N ALA A 22 -52.08 -5.86 -16.45
CA ALA A 22 -50.85 -5.58 -15.65
C ALA A 22 -50.79 -4.06 -15.44
N LEU A 23 -51.14 -3.63 -14.26
CA LEU A 23 -50.66 -2.34 -13.73
C LEU A 23 -49.12 -2.43 -13.74
N SER A 24 -48.53 -1.92 -14.81
CA SER A 24 -47.09 -1.68 -14.85
C SER A 24 -46.77 -0.47 -13.95
N SER A 25 -46.66 -0.69 -12.66
CA SER A 25 -45.85 0.21 -11.82
C SER A 25 -44.39 -0.10 -12.09
N ASN A 26 -43.82 0.48 -13.13
CA ASN A 26 -42.37 0.62 -13.26
C ASN A 26 -41.86 1.64 -12.24
N SER A 27 -41.91 1.33 -10.96
CA SER A 27 -41.02 1.90 -9.99
C SER A 27 -39.78 1.00 -9.99
N SER A 28 -38.76 1.32 -10.80
CA SER A 28 -37.45 0.77 -10.60
C SER A 28 -37.04 1.19 -9.18
N SER A 29 -36.98 0.22 -8.27
CA SER A 29 -36.48 0.46 -6.91
C SER A 29 -35.09 1.08 -7.06
N ARG A 30 -34.89 2.27 -6.48
CA ARG A 30 -33.63 2.97 -6.55
C ARG A 30 -32.69 2.35 -5.52
N ALA A 31 -31.58 1.74 -5.96
CA ALA A 31 -30.57 1.26 -5.06
C ALA A 31 -29.77 2.45 -4.47
N ILE A 32 -29.60 2.48 -3.14
CA ILE A 32 -28.88 3.50 -2.41
C ILE A 32 -27.83 2.90 -1.48
N GLY A 33 -26.72 3.61 -1.28
CA GLY A 33 -25.63 3.17 -0.39
C GLY A 33 -25.60 3.91 0.94
N ASN A 34 -26.35 5.00 1.04
CA ASN A 34 -26.49 5.81 2.25
C ASN A 34 -27.57 6.85 2.01
N VAL A 35 -27.99 7.55 3.07
CA VAL A 35 -28.93 8.67 2.98
C VAL A 35 -28.41 9.85 3.77
N ASN A 36 -28.27 10.99 3.08
CA ASN A 36 -27.85 12.23 3.73
C ASN A 36 -28.99 12.83 4.55
N ILE A 37 -28.63 13.44 5.69
CA ILE A 37 -29.57 14.18 6.54
C ILE A 37 -30.17 15.36 5.77
N VAL A 38 -29.32 16.09 5.02
CA VAL A 38 -29.77 17.16 4.11
C VAL A 38 -29.80 16.60 2.70
N SER A 39 -30.99 16.31 2.20
CA SER A 39 -31.21 15.82 0.84
C SER A 39 -32.69 15.87 0.46
N GLU A 40 -32.96 16.00 -0.83
CA GLU A 40 -34.30 15.83 -1.37
C GLU A 40 -34.69 14.34 -1.37
N VAL A 41 -35.99 14.08 -1.22
CA VAL A 41 -36.55 12.74 -1.27
C VAL A 41 -37.79 12.73 -2.17
N ASP A 42 -37.78 11.80 -3.13
CA ASP A 42 -38.88 11.61 -4.09
C ASP A 42 -39.74 10.42 -3.65
N THR A 43 -40.43 10.59 -2.51
CA THR A 43 -41.37 9.60 -1.97
C THR A 43 -42.67 10.31 -1.61
N SER A 44 -43.79 9.68 -1.96
CA SER A 44 -45.09 10.29 -1.67
C SER A 44 -45.43 10.20 -0.18
N LEU A 45 -46.27 11.12 0.28
CA LEU A 45 -46.76 11.10 1.65
C LEU A 45 -47.54 9.80 1.94
N GLU A 46 -48.37 9.39 0.99
CA GLU A 46 -49.21 8.19 1.10
C GLU A 46 -48.36 6.91 1.26
N THR A 47 -47.20 6.84 0.59
CA THR A 47 -46.29 5.71 0.74
C THR A 47 -45.76 5.61 2.16
N ILE A 48 -45.34 6.73 2.75
CA ILE A 48 -44.79 6.78 4.11
C ILE A 48 -45.87 6.52 5.17
N GLU A 49 -47.07 7.08 4.99
CA GLU A 49 -48.18 6.79 5.87
C GLU A 49 -48.60 5.30 5.82
N ALA A 50 -48.63 4.71 4.62
CA ALA A 50 -48.92 3.28 4.44
C ALA A 50 -47.86 2.42 5.10
N TRP A 51 -46.58 2.81 4.98
CA TRP A 51 -45.45 2.15 5.67
C TRP A 51 -45.65 2.20 7.19
N ALA A 52 -45.92 3.36 7.75
CA ALA A 52 -46.11 3.52 9.19
C ALA A 52 -47.26 2.64 9.69
N ARG A 53 -48.41 2.62 8.98
CA ARG A 53 -49.55 1.73 9.31
C ARG A 53 -49.16 0.25 9.24
N SER A 54 -48.33 -0.15 8.26
CA SER A 54 -47.79 -1.53 8.16
C SER A 54 -46.96 -1.94 9.37
N LYS A 55 -46.37 -0.97 10.08
CA LYS A 55 -45.58 -1.16 11.33
C LYS A 55 -46.48 -1.06 12.58
N ASN A 56 -47.80 -0.99 12.44
CA ASN A 56 -48.75 -0.76 13.51
C ASN A 56 -48.51 0.51 14.30
N ALA A 57 -48.12 1.61 13.61
CA ALA A 57 -48.01 2.92 14.20
C ALA A 57 -49.35 3.44 14.72
N THR A 58 -49.33 4.35 15.71
CA THR A 58 -50.54 5.08 16.10
C THR A 58 -51.02 6.01 14.99
N GLU A 59 -52.31 6.28 14.86
CA GLU A 59 -52.79 7.22 13.83
C GLU A 59 -52.26 8.62 14.05
N THR A 60 -52.04 9.05 15.30
CA THR A 60 -51.33 10.30 15.61
C THR A 60 -49.96 10.30 14.96
N PHE A 61 -49.18 9.23 15.16
CA PHE A 61 -47.83 9.14 14.57
C PHE A 61 -47.92 9.11 13.03
N VAL A 62 -48.86 8.38 12.43
CA VAL A 62 -49.04 8.40 10.97
C VAL A 62 -49.23 9.82 10.46
N GLY A 63 -50.05 10.62 11.15
CA GLY A 63 -50.30 12.02 10.79
C GLY A 63 -49.09 12.93 10.85
N LEU A 64 -48.06 12.59 11.66
CA LEU A 64 -46.82 13.40 11.76
C LEU A 64 -46.04 13.40 10.42
N ALA A 65 -46.18 12.41 9.56
CA ALA A 65 -45.52 12.37 8.25
C ALA A 65 -45.80 13.64 7.44
N LYS A 66 -47.03 14.17 7.51
CA LYS A 66 -47.45 15.41 6.86
C LYS A 66 -46.66 16.60 7.41
N LEU A 67 -46.47 16.70 8.74
CA LEU A 67 -45.73 17.80 9.38
C LEU A 67 -44.26 17.78 9.00
N TYR A 68 -43.62 16.60 9.04
CA TYR A 68 -42.23 16.43 8.58
C TYR A 68 -42.06 16.90 7.14
N LYS A 69 -42.95 16.48 6.23
CA LYS A 69 -42.89 16.88 4.82
C LYS A 69 -43.12 18.37 4.65
N GLN A 70 -44.02 18.97 5.45
CA GLN A 70 -44.37 20.40 5.40
C GLN A 70 -43.17 21.27 5.81
N TYR A 71 -42.48 20.95 6.91
CA TYR A 71 -41.49 21.83 7.51
C TYR A 71 -40.06 21.55 7.00
N ALA A 72 -39.72 20.36 6.55
CA ALA A 72 -38.34 19.96 6.27
C ALA A 72 -37.59 20.91 5.33
N LYS A 73 -38.26 21.41 4.27
CA LYS A 73 -37.62 22.29 3.29
C LYS A 73 -37.17 23.62 3.91
N SER A 74 -38.00 24.25 4.74
CA SER A 74 -37.67 25.50 5.43
C SER A 74 -36.76 25.30 6.63
N ARG A 75 -36.62 24.08 7.11
CA ARG A 75 -35.77 23.70 8.25
C ARG A 75 -34.48 22.99 7.77
N GLY A 76 -33.65 23.71 7.00
CA GLY A 76 -32.35 23.27 6.54
C GLY A 76 -32.36 22.24 5.40
N GLY A 77 -33.52 21.94 4.77
CA GLY A 77 -33.63 20.96 3.72
C GLY A 77 -33.40 19.54 4.23
N VAL A 78 -33.73 19.25 5.48
CA VAL A 78 -33.61 17.93 6.08
C VAL A 78 -34.48 16.95 5.31
N ASN A 79 -33.97 15.74 5.08
CA ASN A 79 -34.72 14.65 4.48
C ASN A 79 -35.87 14.25 5.41
N TRP A 80 -37.09 14.66 5.05
CA TRP A 80 -38.26 14.48 5.90
C TRP A 80 -38.57 13.02 6.18
N VAL A 81 -38.26 12.08 5.26
CA VAL A 81 -38.46 10.64 5.48
C VAL A 81 -37.44 10.12 6.48
N LEU A 82 -36.17 10.55 6.38
CA LEU A 82 -35.14 10.14 7.35
C LEU A 82 -35.51 10.62 8.76
N ALA A 83 -35.92 11.89 8.91
CA ALA A 83 -36.36 12.41 10.19
C ALA A 83 -37.59 11.67 10.73
N TYR A 84 -38.57 11.35 9.88
CA TYR A 84 -39.77 10.60 10.25
C TYR A 84 -39.47 9.17 10.70
N VAL A 85 -38.61 8.43 9.96
CA VAL A 85 -38.24 7.07 10.37
C VAL A 85 -37.38 7.06 11.62
N GLN A 86 -36.62 8.14 11.87
CA GLN A 86 -35.94 8.32 13.15
C GLN A 86 -36.93 8.50 14.28
N ALA A 87 -37.93 9.35 14.11
CA ALA A 87 -39.02 9.52 15.08
C ALA A 87 -39.76 8.21 15.32
N ALA A 88 -39.96 7.39 14.28
CA ALA A 88 -40.56 6.05 14.42
C ALA A 88 -39.72 5.15 15.33
N LYS A 89 -38.39 5.15 15.17
CA LYS A 89 -37.45 4.40 16.03
C LYS A 89 -37.48 4.91 17.46
N GLU A 90 -37.38 6.21 17.66
CA GLU A 90 -37.30 6.85 18.99
C GLU A 90 -38.60 6.72 19.79
N THR A 91 -39.77 6.74 19.15
CA THR A 91 -41.07 6.65 19.83
C THR A 91 -41.70 5.26 19.79
N GLY A 92 -41.03 4.27 19.20
CA GLY A 92 -41.68 2.96 18.94
C GLY A 92 -42.93 3.12 18.09
N TYR A 93 -42.88 3.90 17.01
CA TYR A 93 -44.00 4.21 16.11
C TYR A 93 -45.19 4.91 16.81
N GLY A 94 -44.86 5.83 17.70
CA GLY A 94 -45.83 6.60 18.48
C GLY A 94 -46.45 5.89 19.66
N LYS A 95 -45.98 4.68 19.97
CA LYS A 95 -46.49 3.89 21.14
C LYS A 95 -45.83 4.31 22.44
N PHE A 96 -44.62 4.90 22.29
CA PHE A 96 -43.76 5.20 23.41
C PHE A 96 -43.47 3.94 24.27
N GLY A 97 -42.59 3.95 25.16
CA GLY A 97 -42.28 2.75 25.95
C GLY A 97 -41.35 3.06 27.11
N GLY A 98 -40.89 4.30 27.12
CA GLY A 98 -40.03 4.86 28.16
C GLY A 98 -40.81 5.80 29.08
N VAL A 99 -40.13 6.85 29.54
CA VAL A 99 -40.67 7.86 30.46
C VAL A 99 -41.51 8.94 29.78
N LEU A 100 -41.47 8.99 28.42
CA LEU A 100 -42.27 9.94 27.65
C LEU A 100 -43.54 9.23 27.14
N ASP A 101 -44.59 10.04 26.98
CA ASP A 101 -45.83 9.68 26.32
C ASP A 101 -46.19 10.72 25.25
N GLU A 102 -47.32 10.49 24.53
CA GLU A 102 -47.82 11.35 23.47
C GLU A 102 -48.01 12.81 23.87
N SER A 103 -48.34 13.07 25.14
CA SER A 103 -48.57 14.42 25.67
C SER A 103 -47.32 15.32 25.70
N TYR A 104 -46.14 14.73 25.50
CA TYR A 104 -44.89 15.51 25.39
C TYR A 104 -44.71 16.11 23.98
N HIS A 105 -45.39 15.66 22.96
CA HIS A 105 -45.22 16.06 21.58
C HIS A 105 -43.74 16.05 21.14
N ASN A 106 -42.96 15.13 21.73
CA ASN A 106 -41.50 15.05 21.55
C ASN A 106 -41.15 13.79 20.75
N PRO A 107 -40.90 13.92 19.42
CA PRO A 107 -40.77 12.78 18.53
C PRO A 107 -39.41 12.09 18.60
N CYS A 108 -38.44 12.65 19.31
CA CYS A 108 -37.05 12.14 19.30
C CYS A 108 -36.35 12.25 20.65
N GLY A 109 -37.09 12.45 21.76
CA GLY A 109 -36.54 12.47 23.10
C GLY A 109 -35.64 13.68 23.40
N LEU A 110 -35.84 14.84 22.74
CA LEU A 110 -35.06 16.04 23.04
C LEU A 110 -35.17 16.42 24.50
N LYS A 111 -34.04 16.69 25.12
CA LYS A 111 -33.97 17.11 26.53
C LYS A 111 -34.15 18.60 26.67
N ASN A 112 -34.58 19.00 27.85
CA ASN A 112 -34.56 20.39 28.29
C ASN A 112 -33.14 20.96 28.21
N PRO A 113 -32.97 22.27 28.16
CA PRO A 113 -31.67 22.92 28.17
C PRO A 113 -30.75 22.50 29.34
N SER A 114 -31.33 22.24 30.50
CA SER A 114 -30.58 21.77 31.69
C SER A 114 -30.06 20.32 31.57
N GLY A 115 -30.51 19.57 30.57
CA GLY A 115 -30.24 18.12 30.46
C GLY A 115 -30.93 17.34 31.58
N GLY A 116 -30.36 16.17 31.93
CA GLY A 116 -30.82 15.31 33.00
C GLY A 116 -30.71 13.83 32.64
N ASP A 117 -31.21 12.97 33.53
CA ASP A 117 -31.22 11.51 33.35
C ASP A 117 -32.19 11.12 32.22
N ASP A 118 -31.86 10.08 31.48
CA ASP A 118 -32.71 9.53 30.40
C ASP A 118 -33.99 8.89 30.92
N TYR A 119 -34.00 8.48 32.19
CA TYR A 119 -35.15 7.90 32.89
C TYR A 119 -35.98 8.92 33.67
N ASP A 120 -35.61 10.21 33.63
CA ASP A 120 -36.41 11.30 34.22
C ASP A 120 -37.24 12.01 33.13
N ALA A 121 -38.56 11.85 33.18
CA ALA A 121 -39.49 12.52 32.28
C ALA A 121 -39.32 14.05 32.28
N ASN A 122 -39.00 14.64 33.44
CA ASN A 122 -38.82 16.09 33.59
C ASN A 122 -37.50 16.59 32.95
N ALA A 123 -36.56 15.71 32.66
CA ALA A 123 -35.35 16.06 31.93
C ALA A 123 -35.59 16.30 30.44
N HIS A 124 -36.75 15.90 29.92
CA HIS A 124 -37.10 16.01 28.51
C HIS A 124 -38.02 17.17 28.23
N LYS A 125 -37.85 17.79 27.06
CA LYS A 125 -38.67 18.89 26.62
C LYS A 125 -40.09 18.39 26.33
N LYS A 126 -41.07 19.07 26.94
CA LYS A 126 -42.47 18.95 26.59
C LYS A 126 -42.82 20.12 25.65
N PHE A 127 -43.23 19.81 24.43
CA PHE A 127 -43.65 20.76 23.43
C PHE A 127 -45.15 21.04 23.54
N ASP A 128 -45.59 22.24 23.11
CA ASP A 128 -47.00 22.64 23.19
C ASP A 128 -47.88 21.82 22.23
N ASN A 129 -47.33 21.46 21.07
CA ASN A 129 -48.00 20.71 20.04
C ASN A 129 -46.98 19.93 19.17
N TRP A 130 -47.47 19.07 18.26
CA TRP A 130 -46.64 18.31 17.37
C TRP A 130 -45.88 19.12 16.35
N ASP A 131 -46.42 20.27 15.89
CA ASP A 131 -45.71 21.18 14.98
C ASP A 131 -44.39 21.65 15.61
N GLN A 132 -44.47 22.13 16.87
CA GLN A 132 -43.28 22.55 17.62
C GLN A 132 -42.25 21.41 17.79
N GLY A 133 -42.70 20.23 18.16
CA GLY A 133 -41.80 19.06 18.34
C GLY A 133 -41.16 18.59 17.04
N VAL A 134 -41.91 18.58 15.94
CA VAL A 134 -41.37 18.19 14.61
C VAL A 134 -40.37 19.23 14.10
N ILE A 135 -40.68 20.55 14.24
CA ILE A 135 -39.74 21.60 13.88
C ILE A 135 -38.46 21.50 14.70
N ALA A 136 -38.56 21.27 16.03
CA ALA A 136 -37.39 21.10 16.89
C ALA A 136 -36.53 19.90 16.47
N HIS A 137 -37.13 18.79 16.11
CA HIS A 137 -36.43 17.61 15.63
C HIS A 137 -35.69 17.87 14.30
N LEU A 138 -36.37 18.50 13.33
CA LEU A 138 -35.77 18.86 12.05
C LEU A 138 -34.58 19.81 12.25
N ASP A 139 -34.74 20.84 13.11
CA ASP A 139 -33.65 21.76 13.43
C ASP A 139 -32.48 21.09 14.09
N HIS A 140 -32.73 20.13 14.96
CA HIS A 140 -31.66 19.37 15.62
C HIS A 140 -30.87 18.53 14.61
N LEU A 141 -31.54 17.87 13.66
CA LEU A 141 -30.88 17.13 12.57
C LEU A 141 -30.12 18.06 11.63
N ALA A 142 -30.70 19.23 11.30
CA ALA A 142 -30.03 20.24 10.48
C ALA A 142 -28.73 20.75 11.14
N LEU A 143 -28.73 20.88 12.47
CA LEU A 143 -27.57 21.24 13.26
C LEU A 143 -26.48 20.15 13.18
N TYR A 144 -26.84 18.85 13.34
CA TYR A 144 -25.91 17.73 13.16
C TYR A 144 -25.27 17.74 11.78
N ALA A 145 -26.02 18.06 10.73
CA ALA A 145 -25.51 18.10 9.36
C ALA A 145 -24.75 19.38 8.99
N ALA A 146 -24.76 20.40 9.85
CA ALA A 146 -24.31 21.76 9.54
C ALA A 146 -25.00 22.29 8.27
N ALA A 147 -26.33 22.16 8.22
CA ALA A 147 -27.15 22.65 7.12
C ALA A 147 -27.02 24.17 6.95
N ASP A 148 -27.30 24.68 5.76
CA ASP A 148 -27.28 26.11 5.49
C ASP A 148 -28.26 26.87 6.42
N GLY A 149 -27.78 27.96 7.02
CA GLY A 149 -28.54 28.74 8.01
C GLY A 149 -28.55 28.14 9.43
N TYR A 150 -27.65 27.22 9.71
CA TYR A 150 -27.48 26.66 11.06
C TYR A 150 -26.05 26.92 11.61
N PRO A 151 -25.90 27.15 12.94
CA PRO A 151 -26.91 27.09 13.99
C PRO A 151 -27.88 28.28 13.94
N LYS A 152 -29.11 28.12 14.47
CA LYS A 152 -30.04 29.19 14.75
C LYS A 152 -29.54 30.02 15.94
N THR A 153 -29.97 31.27 16.02
CA THR A 153 -29.45 32.20 17.04
C THR A 153 -30.42 32.44 18.19
N SER A 154 -31.70 32.13 18.00
CA SER A 154 -32.73 32.38 18.99
C SER A 154 -33.59 31.16 19.29
N TYR A 155 -33.67 30.77 20.57
CA TYR A 155 -34.54 29.70 21.06
C TYR A 155 -35.91 30.29 21.47
N VAL A 156 -36.95 29.63 21.04
CA VAL A 156 -38.35 30.01 21.36
C VAL A 156 -38.95 28.88 22.20
N ASP A 157 -39.36 29.17 23.42
CA ASP A 157 -39.80 28.18 24.38
C ASP A 157 -41.29 27.80 24.26
N SER A 158 -42.11 28.67 23.67
CA SER A 158 -43.54 28.48 23.51
C SER A 158 -43.97 28.60 22.06
N TRP A 159 -45.10 27.95 21.70
CA TRP A 159 -45.65 28.01 20.38
C TRP A 159 -46.01 29.43 19.95
N LYS A 160 -45.66 29.79 18.71
CA LYS A 160 -46.10 31.02 18.06
C LYS A 160 -47.14 30.67 17.01
N ASP A 161 -48.23 31.43 16.98
CA ASP A 161 -49.26 31.31 15.93
C ASP A 161 -48.74 31.81 14.56
N GLU A 162 -47.64 32.55 14.55
CA GLU A 162 -46.92 33.04 13.38
C GLU A 162 -45.72 32.16 13.05
N GLU A 163 -45.31 32.16 11.78
CA GLU A 163 -44.12 31.42 11.35
C GLU A 163 -42.87 31.89 12.09
N LEU A 164 -42.02 30.95 12.54
CA LEU A 164 -40.71 31.25 13.10
C LEU A 164 -39.86 32.04 12.11
N SER A 165 -39.16 33.05 12.59
CA SER A 165 -38.13 33.70 11.78
C SER A 165 -37.02 32.70 11.39
N VAL A 166 -36.23 33.07 10.37
CA VAL A 166 -35.14 32.21 9.86
C VAL A 166 -34.08 31.90 10.92
N ASP A 167 -33.93 32.73 11.94
CA ASP A 167 -32.96 32.61 13.02
C ASP A 167 -33.53 31.98 14.29
N GLU A 168 -34.80 31.64 14.30
CA GLU A 168 -35.48 31.07 15.46
C GLU A 168 -35.64 29.53 15.36
N THR A 169 -35.66 28.89 16.53
CA THR A 169 -35.88 27.44 16.65
C THR A 169 -36.62 27.10 17.93
N TYR A 170 -37.35 25.99 17.90
CA TYR A 170 -37.91 25.34 19.09
C TYR A 170 -36.95 24.26 19.69
N ASP A 171 -35.80 23.99 19.04
CA ASP A 171 -34.84 23.03 19.58
C ASP A 171 -34.13 23.65 20.80
N PRO A 172 -34.35 23.11 22.02
CA PRO A 172 -33.79 23.65 23.25
C PRO A 172 -32.27 23.54 23.32
N ARG A 173 -31.67 22.70 22.49
CA ARG A 173 -30.22 22.42 22.46
C ARG A 173 -29.48 23.24 21.41
N HIS A 174 -30.17 24.08 20.67
CA HIS A 174 -29.64 24.74 19.50
C HIS A 174 -28.81 25.99 19.82
N THR A 175 -29.26 26.79 20.78
CA THR A 175 -28.60 28.00 21.16
C THR A 175 -27.73 27.77 22.40
N GLY A 176 -26.44 27.82 22.24
CA GLY A 176 -25.39 28.07 23.23
C GLY A 176 -25.59 27.70 24.72
N TRP A 177 -26.68 27.06 25.11
CA TRP A 177 -26.93 26.74 26.50
C TRP A 177 -25.91 25.74 27.08
N PHE A 178 -25.42 24.80 26.25
CA PHE A 178 -24.32 23.89 26.60
C PHE A 178 -22.95 24.50 26.30
N GLY A 179 -22.85 25.82 26.24
CA GLY A 179 -21.60 26.55 26.10
C GLY A 179 -21.02 26.56 24.68
N THR A 180 -21.44 25.68 23.80
CA THR A 180 -21.07 25.70 22.38
C THR A 180 -21.98 24.79 21.59
N THR A 181 -22.64 25.29 20.55
CA THR A 181 -23.17 24.48 19.42
C THR A 181 -22.11 23.59 18.80
N SER A 182 -20.84 23.80 19.16
CA SER A 182 -19.66 23.06 18.70
C SER A 182 -19.68 21.56 19.03
N GLY A 183 -20.46 21.13 20.01
CA GLY A 183 -20.54 19.73 20.42
C GLY A 183 -21.21 18.83 19.38
N ILE A 184 -22.20 19.31 18.63
CA ILE A 184 -22.99 18.53 17.69
C ILE A 184 -23.00 19.09 16.26
N LEU A 185 -22.62 20.33 16.06
CA LEU A 185 -22.59 20.98 14.75
C LEU A 185 -21.67 20.21 13.78
N GLY A 186 -22.24 19.72 12.69
CA GLY A 186 -21.52 18.99 11.64
C GLY A 186 -21.01 17.60 12.05
N LYS A 187 -21.48 17.04 13.14
CA LYS A 187 -21.04 15.70 13.63
C LYS A 187 -21.58 14.54 12.83
N ALA A 188 -22.69 14.71 12.13
CA ALA A 188 -23.27 13.68 11.28
C ALA A 188 -23.86 14.31 10.03
N LYS A 189 -23.53 13.77 8.86
CA LYS A 189 -24.07 14.24 7.57
C LYS A 189 -25.07 13.28 6.97
N ASP A 190 -25.16 12.07 7.48
CA ASP A 190 -25.94 10.97 6.95
C ASP A 190 -26.44 10.05 8.07
N ALA A 191 -27.32 9.12 7.72
CA ALA A 191 -27.90 8.17 8.67
C ALA A 191 -26.86 7.34 9.42
N LEU A 192 -25.84 6.83 8.73
CA LEU A 192 -24.84 5.96 9.34
C LEU A 192 -23.93 6.71 10.32
N SER A 193 -23.64 7.98 10.06
CA SER A 193 -22.81 8.81 10.92
C SER A 193 -23.53 9.30 12.19
N LEU A 194 -24.85 9.07 12.32
CA LEU A 194 -25.57 9.28 13.58
C LEU A 194 -25.15 8.27 14.68
N THR A 195 -24.59 7.12 14.30
CA THR A 195 -23.95 6.20 15.26
C THR A 195 -22.80 6.90 15.98
N GLY A 196 -22.83 6.84 17.31
CA GLY A 196 -21.82 7.47 18.18
C GLY A 196 -21.92 8.99 18.31
N SER A 197 -22.78 9.64 17.52
CA SER A 197 -23.04 11.08 17.63
C SER A 197 -24.43 11.40 18.19
N TRP A 198 -25.46 10.77 17.69
CA TRP A 198 -26.82 10.83 18.23
C TRP A 198 -27.06 9.82 19.34
N ALA A 199 -26.72 8.57 19.08
CA ALA A 199 -26.87 7.45 20.01
C ALA A 199 -25.58 6.65 20.13
N SER A 200 -25.33 6.08 21.32
CA SER A 200 -24.16 5.24 21.61
C SER A 200 -24.27 3.79 21.09
N ASP A 201 -25.47 3.37 20.68
CA ASP A 201 -25.69 2.06 20.08
C ASP A 201 -24.89 1.95 18.77
N PRO A 202 -23.98 0.96 18.62
CA PRO A 202 -23.17 0.78 17.44
C PRO A 202 -23.97 0.50 16.16
N ASP A 203 -25.17 -0.02 16.28
CA ASP A 203 -26.05 -0.36 15.16
C ASP A 203 -27.08 0.72 14.84
N TYR A 204 -27.12 1.81 15.61
CA TYR A 204 -28.16 2.85 15.48
C TYR A 204 -28.34 3.35 14.04
N GLY A 205 -27.26 3.79 13.40
CA GLY A 205 -27.32 4.32 12.03
C GLY A 205 -27.65 3.25 10.99
N ILE A 206 -27.21 2.01 11.22
CA ILE A 206 -27.53 0.84 10.37
C ILE A 206 -29.03 0.57 10.41
N GLU A 207 -29.61 0.53 11.60
CA GLU A 207 -31.05 0.32 11.77
C GLU A 207 -31.85 1.47 11.17
N LEU A 208 -31.41 2.72 11.37
CA LEU A 208 -32.05 3.88 10.78
C LEU A 208 -32.03 3.83 9.25
N PHE A 209 -30.90 3.47 8.66
CA PHE A 209 -30.78 3.32 7.21
C PHE A 209 -31.66 2.16 6.68
N ARG A 210 -31.75 1.05 7.40
CA ARG A 210 -32.67 -0.05 7.08
C ARG A 210 -34.14 0.41 7.10
N LEU A 211 -34.54 1.15 8.13
CA LEU A 211 -35.89 1.70 8.24
C LEU A 211 -36.20 2.67 7.09
N TYR A 212 -35.23 3.51 6.72
CA TYR A 212 -35.39 4.42 5.59
C TYR A 212 -35.61 3.65 4.27
N CYS A 213 -34.79 2.65 3.98
CA CYS A 213 -34.93 1.82 2.79
C CYS A 213 -36.27 1.07 2.77
N ASP A 214 -36.70 0.54 3.92
CA ASP A 214 -37.98 -0.13 4.07
C ASP A 214 -39.13 0.85 3.82
N ALA A 215 -39.08 2.06 4.38
CA ALA A 215 -40.11 3.10 4.20
C ALA A 215 -40.19 3.61 2.76
N THR A 216 -39.08 3.70 2.07
CA THR A 216 -39.01 4.24 0.69
C THR A 216 -39.04 3.15 -0.38
N ASN A 217 -39.12 1.88 0.01
CA ASN A 217 -39.01 0.72 -0.87
C ASN A 217 -37.71 0.79 -1.74
N SER A 218 -36.60 1.24 -1.12
CA SER A 218 -35.30 1.35 -1.76
C SER A 218 -34.48 0.08 -1.55
N GLU A 219 -33.68 -0.30 -2.55
CA GLU A 219 -32.71 -1.39 -2.42
C GLU A 219 -31.35 -0.86 -1.94
N TYR A 220 -30.53 -1.73 -1.36
CA TYR A 220 -29.15 -1.39 -1.01
C TYR A 220 -28.24 -1.51 -2.22
N LEU A 221 -27.29 -0.59 -2.36
CA LEU A 221 -26.19 -0.78 -3.31
C LEU A 221 -25.44 -2.08 -2.98
N SER A 222 -25.20 -2.90 -4.01
CA SER A 222 -24.47 -4.16 -3.85
C SER A 222 -23.03 -3.91 -3.43
N ALA A 223 -22.50 -4.73 -2.51
CA ALA A 223 -21.10 -4.67 -2.11
C ALA A 223 -20.15 -4.79 -3.29
N LYS A 224 -19.06 -4.03 -3.27
CA LYS A 224 -18.00 -4.05 -4.27
C LYS A 224 -16.65 -3.98 -3.59
N SER A 225 -15.69 -4.74 -4.08
CA SER A 225 -14.34 -4.72 -3.54
C SER A 225 -13.34 -5.23 -4.58
N ASN A 226 -12.07 -4.96 -4.33
CA ASN A 226 -10.95 -5.55 -5.06
C ASN A 226 -9.72 -5.64 -4.15
N LEU A 227 -9.11 -6.81 -4.11
CA LEU A 227 -7.83 -7.04 -3.46
C LEU A 227 -6.71 -6.91 -4.49
N GLU A 228 -5.91 -5.83 -4.40
CA GLU A 228 -4.82 -5.50 -5.32
C GLU A 228 -3.51 -6.18 -4.92
N SER A 229 -3.27 -6.39 -3.61
CA SER A 229 -2.12 -7.13 -3.05
C SER A 229 -2.56 -7.91 -1.81
N PRO A 230 -2.01 -9.14 -1.60
CA PRO A 230 -1.02 -9.79 -2.44
C PRO A 230 -1.62 -10.34 -3.73
N SER A 231 -0.75 -10.51 -4.74
CA SER A 231 -1.06 -11.30 -5.92
C SER A 231 -1.01 -12.79 -5.61
N ASN A 232 -1.66 -13.62 -6.43
CA ASN A 232 -1.54 -15.06 -6.25
C ASN A 232 -0.12 -15.54 -6.62
N SER A 233 0.45 -16.42 -5.80
CA SER A 233 1.82 -16.93 -5.92
C SER A 233 2.91 -15.87 -5.68
N GLU A 234 2.59 -14.79 -5.01
CA GLU A 234 3.58 -13.78 -4.62
C GLU A 234 4.67 -14.37 -3.72
N VAL A 235 5.93 -14.01 -3.98
CA VAL A 235 7.06 -14.47 -3.20
C VAL A 235 7.48 -13.38 -2.22
N ILE A 236 7.42 -13.68 -0.93
CA ILE A 236 7.80 -12.79 0.15
C ILE A 236 9.17 -13.20 0.69
N THR A 237 10.18 -12.36 0.53
CA THR A 237 11.57 -12.63 0.95
C THR A 237 11.99 -11.87 2.20
N ASN A 238 11.29 -10.79 2.53
CA ASN A 238 11.64 -9.88 3.63
C ASN A 238 10.70 -9.98 4.85
N GLY A 239 9.85 -11.02 4.89
CA GLY A 239 8.88 -11.21 5.97
C GLY A 239 7.78 -10.13 6.05
N LYS A 240 7.58 -9.31 5.00
CA LYS A 240 6.60 -8.24 4.97
C LYS A 240 5.53 -8.50 3.91
N LEU A 241 4.30 -8.71 4.37
CA LEU A 241 3.12 -8.93 3.53
C LEU A 241 2.34 -7.61 3.38
N ARG A 242 2.22 -7.10 2.16
CA ARG A 242 1.37 -5.95 1.88
C ARG A 242 -0.05 -6.40 1.59
N ILE A 243 -1.01 -5.78 2.26
CA ILE A 243 -2.44 -5.96 2.00
C ILE A 243 -2.97 -4.64 1.45
N LYS A 244 -3.34 -4.62 0.18
CA LYS A 244 -3.80 -3.42 -0.50
C LYS A 244 -5.04 -3.70 -1.33
N GLY A 245 -5.98 -2.76 -1.33
CA GLY A 245 -7.21 -2.85 -2.11
C GLY A 245 -8.19 -1.73 -1.78
N TRP A 246 -9.44 -2.00 -2.10
CA TRP A 246 -10.56 -1.12 -1.75
C TRP A 246 -11.84 -1.94 -1.53
N ALA A 247 -12.75 -1.39 -0.74
CA ALA A 247 -14.03 -2.02 -0.44
C ALA A 247 -15.13 -0.99 -0.23
N LEU A 248 -16.30 -1.27 -0.79
CA LEU A 248 -17.51 -0.49 -0.70
C LEU A 248 -18.67 -1.38 -0.25
N HIS A 249 -19.42 -0.91 0.73
CA HIS A 249 -20.64 -1.55 1.19
C HIS A 249 -21.68 -0.50 1.56
N ALA A 250 -22.96 -0.74 1.30
CA ALA A 250 -24.04 0.20 1.61
C ALA A 250 -24.04 0.60 3.09
N PHE A 251 -23.72 -0.32 3.98
CA PHE A 251 -23.63 -0.07 5.43
C PHE A 251 -22.23 0.38 5.89
N GLY A 252 -21.30 0.59 4.97
CA GLY A 252 -19.89 0.86 5.27
C GLY A 252 -19.11 -0.37 5.70
N ILE A 253 -17.79 -0.26 5.70
CA ILE A 253 -16.88 -1.31 6.12
C ILE A 253 -16.56 -1.15 7.61
N LYS A 254 -16.60 -2.25 8.35
CA LYS A 254 -16.26 -2.32 9.77
C LYS A 254 -14.76 -2.53 9.94
N GLU A 255 -14.24 -3.58 9.30
CA GLU A 255 -12.84 -3.97 9.38
C GLU A 255 -12.46 -4.86 8.19
N ILE A 256 -11.17 -4.98 7.95
CA ILE A 256 -10.58 -5.94 7.02
C ILE A 256 -9.68 -6.85 7.83
N LYS A 257 -10.09 -8.10 7.98
CA LYS A 257 -9.41 -9.11 8.76
C LYS A 257 -8.50 -9.93 7.87
N VAL A 258 -7.26 -10.11 8.27
CA VAL A 258 -6.26 -10.85 7.52
C VAL A 258 -5.87 -12.10 8.28
N LEU A 259 -6.01 -13.26 7.62
CA LEU A 259 -5.62 -14.55 8.16
C LEU A 259 -4.52 -15.15 7.27
N VAL A 260 -3.60 -15.86 7.90
CA VAL A 260 -2.61 -16.72 7.21
C VAL A 260 -2.73 -18.11 7.79
N ASP A 261 -2.95 -19.10 6.92
CA ASP A 261 -3.22 -20.49 7.30
C ASP A 261 -4.29 -20.59 8.40
N ASN A 262 -5.42 -19.85 8.23
CA ASN A 262 -6.57 -19.73 9.14
C ASN A 262 -6.27 -19.04 10.49
N SER A 263 -5.08 -18.48 10.68
CA SER A 263 -4.74 -17.74 11.90
C SER A 263 -4.76 -16.24 11.62
N GLN A 264 -5.52 -15.47 12.41
CA GLN A 264 -5.56 -14.03 12.25
C GLN A 264 -4.21 -13.40 12.57
N VAL A 265 -3.68 -12.63 11.61
CA VAL A 265 -2.40 -11.92 11.73
C VAL A 265 -2.58 -10.41 11.81
N ALA A 266 -3.70 -9.87 11.31
CA ALA A 266 -4.00 -8.44 11.41
C ALA A 266 -5.51 -8.16 11.30
N SER A 267 -5.90 -6.97 11.77
CA SER A 267 -7.16 -6.29 11.46
C SER A 267 -6.82 -4.87 11.03
N ILE A 268 -7.25 -4.48 9.85
CA ILE A 268 -6.97 -3.18 9.24
C ILE A 268 -8.27 -2.47 8.88
N SER A 269 -8.22 -1.15 8.70
CA SER A 269 -9.38 -0.32 8.38
C SER A 269 -9.27 0.26 6.97
N THR A 270 -10.41 0.61 6.38
CA THR A 270 -10.44 1.51 5.23
C THR A 270 -10.11 2.94 5.69
N GLY A 271 -9.67 3.80 4.76
CA GLY A 271 -9.31 5.19 5.06
C GLY A 271 -8.37 5.79 4.02
N VAL A 272 -7.81 4.97 3.15
CA VAL A 272 -6.98 5.45 2.04
C VAL A 272 -7.88 6.04 0.96
N SER A 273 -7.54 7.24 0.51
CA SER A 273 -8.31 7.95 -0.53
C SER A 273 -8.34 7.17 -1.85
N ARG A 274 -9.54 7.01 -2.42
CA ARG A 274 -9.84 6.32 -3.67
C ARG A 274 -10.92 7.08 -4.45
N GLU A 275 -10.59 8.28 -4.88
CA GLU A 275 -11.47 9.11 -5.70
C GLU A 275 -11.81 8.45 -7.05
N ASP A 276 -10.91 7.61 -7.56
CA ASP A 276 -11.15 6.77 -8.73
C ASP A 276 -12.30 5.78 -8.49
N VAL A 277 -12.31 5.12 -7.35
CA VAL A 277 -13.36 4.16 -6.94
C VAL A 277 -14.67 4.91 -6.68
N ASN A 278 -14.63 6.03 -5.95
CA ASN A 278 -15.80 6.83 -5.66
C ASN A 278 -16.46 7.40 -6.92
N SER A 279 -15.64 7.79 -7.90
CA SER A 279 -16.14 8.27 -9.21
C SER A 279 -16.78 7.14 -10.02
N ALA A 280 -16.22 5.94 -9.99
CA ALA A 280 -16.74 4.77 -10.68
C ALA A 280 -18.00 4.19 -10.01
N TYR A 281 -18.08 4.28 -8.69
CA TYR A 281 -19.15 3.73 -7.86
C TYR A 281 -19.61 4.76 -6.81
N PRO A 282 -20.33 5.82 -7.22
CA PRO A 282 -20.76 6.85 -6.29
C PRO A 282 -21.90 6.38 -5.36
N GLY A 283 -22.07 7.10 -4.24
CA GLY A 283 -23.22 6.94 -3.35
C GLY A 283 -23.03 5.97 -2.18
N TYR A 284 -21.84 5.37 -2.02
CA TYR A 284 -21.53 4.57 -0.83
C TYR A 284 -21.06 5.43 0.34
N PHE A 285 -21.34 4.96 1.54
CA PHE A 285 -20.78 5.55 2.77
C PHE A 285 -19.24 5.50 2.72
N ASN A 286 -18.61 6.66 2.95
CA ASN A 286 -17.15 6.82 2.89
C ASN A 286 -16.49 6.37 1.57
N GLY A 287 -17.20 6.44 0.44
CA GLY A 287 -16.70 5.96 -0.85
C GLY A 287 -15.35 6.54 -1.26
N SER A 288 -15.10 7.84 -1.01
CA SER A 288 -13.80 8.50 -1.28
C SER A 288 -12.65 7.93 -0.45
N ASN A 289 -12.92 7.32 0.70
CA ASN A 289 -11.94 6.74 1.61
C ASN A 289 -12.06 5.21 1.70
N SER A 290 -12.44 4.58 0.59
CA SER A 290 -12.70 3.14 0.50
C SER A 290 -11.45 2.27 0.44
N GLY A 291 -10.27 2.85 0.25
CA GLY A 291 -9.01 2.12 0.13
C GLY A 291 -8.45 1.63 1.46
N PHE A 292 -7.65 0.58 1.38
CA PHE A 292 -6.79 0.09 2.44
C PHE A 292 -5.42 -0.27 1.88
N ASP A 293 -4.36 -0.01 2.64
CA ASP A 293 -2.97 -0.28 2.25
C ASP A 293 -2.11 -0.38 3.51
N GLU A 294 -1.81 -1.60 3.93
CA GLU A 294 -1.07 -1.89 5.16
C GLU A 294 -0.02 -2.97 4.89
N THR A 295 1.11 -2.88 5.61
CA THR A 295 2.18 -3.87 5.54
C THR A 295 2.30 -4.61 6.86
N ILE A 296 2.07 -5.91 6.83
CA ILE A 296 2.02 -6.80 7.99
C ILE A 296 3.35 -7.54 8.13
N ASP A 297 3.87 -7.61 9.34
CA ASP A 297 5.04 -8.45 9.66
C ASP A 297 4.61 -9.90 9.81
N ILE A 298 5.10 -10.75 8.92
CA ILE A 298 4.87 -12.19 8.89
C ILE A 298 6.17 -13.00 9.01
N SER A 299 7.25 -12.37 9.47
CA SER A 299 8.58 -13.01 9.61
C SER A 299 8.57 -14.22 10.53
N ASN A 300 7.64 -14.29 11.48
CA ASN A 300 7.45 -15.37 12.44
C ASN A 300 6.66 -16.58 11.90
N LEU A 301 6.10 -16.51 10.68
CA LEU A 301 5.22 -17.58 10.15
C LEU A 301 5.97 -18.75 9.49
N GLY A 302 7.31 -18.71 9.47
CA GLY A 302 8.15 -19.70 8.81
C GLY A 302 8.04 -19.69 7.30
N THR A 303 9.00 -20.34 6.65
CA THR A 303 9.10 -20.41 5.18
C THR A 303 8.15 -21.45 4.58
N GLY A 304 7.86 -21.34 3.29
CA GLY A 304 7.02 -22.25 2.52
C GLY A 304 5.77 -21.61 1.96
N ASN A 305 4.90 -22.44 1.39
CA ASN A 305 3.60 -22.01 0.86
C ASN A 305 2.68 -21.65 2.01
N LYS A 306 1.96 -20.54 1.87
CA LYS A 306 0.97 -20.04 2.81
C LYS A 306 -0.29 -19.63 2.09
N THR A 307 -1.42 -19.81 2.75
CA THR A 307 -2.72 -19.32 2.28
C THR A 307 -3.08 -18.04 3.05
N VAL A 308 -3.22 -16.94 2.33
CA VAL A 308 -3.71 -15.67 2.87
C VAL A 308 -5.18 -15.55 2.57
N GLU A 309 -5.99 -15.32 3.58
CA GLU A 309 -7.41 -14.97 3.46
C GLU A 309 -7.61 -13.55 3.96
N VAL A 310 -8.29 -12.74 3.15
CA VAL A 310 -8.66 -11.36 3.48
C VAL A 310 -10.16 -11.27 3.54
N GLU A 311 -10.71 -11.16 4.74
CA GLU A 311 -12.14 -11.01 4.99
C GLU A 311 -12.48 -9.53 5.12
N ILE A 312 -13.31 -9.02 4.24
CA ILE A 312 -13.87 -7.67 4.27
C ILE A 312 -15.20 -7.74 4.99
N ILE A 313 -15.28 -7.19 6.19
CA ILE A 313 -16.44 -7.28 7.07
C ILE A 313 -17.15 -5.93 7.07
N ALA A 314 -18.40 -5.93 6.62
CA ALA A 314 -19.26 -4.74 6.66
C ALA A 314 -19.84 -4.53 8.07
N ARG A 315 -20.31 -3.31 8.36
CA ARG A 315 -20.91 -2.98 9.67
C ARG A 315 -22.18 -3.77 9.97
N ASN A 316 -22.91 -4.20 8.94
CA ASN A 316 -24.11 -5.04 9.10
C ASN A 316 -23.82 -6.53 9.27
N GLY A 317 -22.52 -6.91 9.29
CA GLY A 317 -22.05 -8.29 9.45
C GLY A 317 -21.85 -9.05 8.13
N ASP A 318 -22.14 -8.48 6.97
CA ASP A 318 -21.85 -9.12 5.69
C ASP A 318 -20.34 -9.26 5.48
N ILE A 319 -19.90 -10.39 4.89
CA ILE A 319 -18.51 -10.71 4.68
C ILE A 319 -18.25 -11.01 3.20
N GLN A 320 -17.21 -10.40 2.65
CA GLN A 320 -16.60 -10.78 1.38
C GLN A 320 -15.18 -11.27 1.64
N SER A 321 -14.77 -12.39 1.03
CA SER A 321 -13.45 -12.98 1.24
C SER A 321 -12.66 -13.08 -0.05
N TYR A 322 -11.34 -12.88 0.07
CA TYR A 322 -10.34 -13.14 -0.97
C TYR A 322 -9.32 -14.14 -0.46
N THR A 323 -9.03 -15.16 -1.22
CA THR A 323 -7.96 -16.12 -0.92
C THR A 323 -6.81 -15.95 -1.89
N ARG A 324 -5.58 -15.92 -1.40
CA ARG A 324 -4.32 -15.87 -2.17
C ARG A 324 -3.34 -16.88 -1.62
N ASN A 325 -2.67 -17.59 -2.50
CA ASN A 325 -1.51 -18.39 -2.12
C ASN A 325 -0.25 -17.56 -2.29
N ILE A 326 0.61 -17.54 -1.28
CA ILE A 326 1.91 -16.86 -1.31
C ILE A 326 3.01 -17.85 -0.96
N VAL A 327 4.25 -17.49 -1.24
CA VAL A 327 5.42 -18.29 -0.85
C VAL A 327 6.31 -17.42 0.04
N ILE A 328 6.46 -17.78 1.31
CA ILE A 328 7.43 -17.13 2.18
C ILE A 328 8.78 -17.84 1.96
N LYS A 329 9.76 -17.11 1.44
CA LYS A 329 11.17 -17.52 1.43
C LYS A 329 11.87 -16.84 2.59
N GLY A 330 12.78 -17.58 3.27
CA GLY A 330 13.69 -16.95 4.22
C GLY A 330 14.54 -15.89 3.51
N GLU A 331 14.98 -14.89 4.23
CA GLU A 331 16.09 -14.08 3.73
C GLU A 331 17.20 -15.06 3.38
N GLU A 332 17.59 -15.11 2.11
CA GLU A 332 18.86 -15.71 1.76
C GLU A 332 19.89 -14.85 2.49
N ASN A 333 20.43 -15.39 3.56
CA ASN A 333 21.49 -14.75 4.34
C ASN A 333 22.78 -14.81 3.50
N THR A 334 22.76 -14.11 2.36
CA THR A 334 23.88 -14.02 1.45
C THR A 334 24.98 -13.22 2.10
N LEU A 335 26.10 -13.88 2.34
CA LEU A 335 27.29 -13.22 2.87
C LEU A 335 27.81 -12.19 1.85
N PRO A 336 28.13 -10.95 2.27
CA PRO A 336 28.51 -9.91 1.34
C PRO A 336 29.87 -10.22 0.67
N PHE A 337 30.01 -9.83 -0.61
CA PHE A 337 31.29 -9.94 -1.31
C PHE A 337 32.34 -9.05 -0.62
N ARG A 338 33.44 -9.64 -0.14
CA ARG A 338 34.56 -8.96 0.53
C ARG A 338 35.87 -9.27 -0.16
N TYR A 339 36.78 -8.30 -0.24
CA TYR A 339 38.05 -8.50 -0.93
C TYR A 339 39.07 -7.43 -0.53
N SER A 340 40.35 -7.76 -0.70
CA SER A 340 41.47 -6.84 -0.60
C SER A 340 42.60 -7.24 -1.53
N LEU A 341 43.33 -6.27 -2.06
CA LEU A 341 44.57 -6.47 -2.78
C LEU A 341 45.73 -6.06 -1.87
N ASP A 342 46.58 -7.01 -1.51
CA ASP A 342 47.73 -6.80 -0.65
C ASP A 342 48.95 -6.32 -1.49
N GLU A 343 49.19 -6.93 -2.67
CA GLU A 343 50.22 -6.52 -3.65
C GLU A 343 49.62 -6.48 -5.07
N PRO A 344 50.03 -5.50 -5.91
CA PRO A 344 51.03 -4.46 -5.63
C PRO A 344 50.46 -3.32 -4.75
N ASN A 345 51.36 -2.64 -4.03
CA ASN A 345 50.97 -1.40 -3.35
C ASN A 345 50.72 -0.27 -4.36
N ALA A 346 49.93 0.72 -3.94
CA ALA A 346 49.72 1.91 -4.76
C ALA A 346 51.06 2.64 -5.00
N ASN A 347 51.33 2.99 -6.26
CA ASN A 347 52.55 3.68 -6.73
C ASN A 347 53.83 2.85 -6.52
N GLU A 348 53.72 1.51 -6.34
CA GLU A 348 54.87 0.66 -6.24
C GLU A 348 55.73 0.73 -7.50
N LYS A 349 57.07 0.75 -7.30
CA LYS A 349 58.06 0.74 -8.39
C LYS A 349 58.44 -0.70 -8.70
N ILE A 350 58.19 -1.13 -9.92
CA ILE A 350 58.52 -2.45 -10.41
C ILE A 350 59.68 -2.35 -11.38
N THR A 351 60.80 -2.92 -10.99
CA THR A 351 62.04 -2.95 -11.81
C THR A 351 62.26 -4.29 -12.49
N SER A 352 61.52 -5.31 -12.09
CA SER A 352 61.56 -6.66 -12.66
C SER A 352 60.57 -6.86 -13.82
N ASN A 353 60.75 -7.93 -14.59
CA ASN A 353 59.81 -8.34 -15.62
C ASN A 353 58.61 -9.13 -15.04
N SER A 354 58.45 -9.14 -13.74
CA SER A 354 57.36 -9.88 -13.06
C SER A 354 56.68 -8.97 -12.04
N LEU A 355 55.35 -9.02 -12.04
CA LEU A 355 54.48 -8.31 -11.12
C LEU A 355 53.86 -9.33 -10.15
N LYS A 356 54.07 -9.14 -8.86
CA LYS A 356 53.40 -9.90 -7.83
C LYS A 356 51.98 -9.45 -7.65
N ILE A 357 51.06 -10.36 -7.53
CA ILE A 357 49.65 -10.12 -7.23
C ILE A 357 49.29 -10.98 -6.03
N SER A 358 48.92 -10.38 -4.95
CA SER A 358 48.45 -11.08 -3.76
C SER A 358 47.28 -10.36 -3.10
N GLY A 359 46.43 -11.12 -2.44
CA GLY A 359 45.26 -10.57 -1.75
C GLY A 359 44.31 -11.68 -1.28
N TRP A 360 43.11 -11.30 -0.99
CA TRP A 360 42.06 -12.24 -0.59
C TRP A 360 40.69 -11.79 -1.11
N ALA A 361 39.78 -12.76 -1.27
CA ALA A 361 38.41 -12.50 -1.66
C ALA A 361 37.46 -13.54 -1.04
N LEU A 362 36.27 -13.08 -0.69
CA LEU A 362 35.19 -13.85 -0.11
C LEU A 362 33.90 -13.50 -0.83
N ALA A 363 33.19 -14.50 -1.33
CA ALA A 363 31.83 -14.39 -1.83
C ALA A 363 31.02 -15.57 -1.28
N ASP A 364 29.73 -15.38 -1.03
CA ASP A 364 28.85 -16.43 -0.54
C ASP A 364 28.86 -17.65 -1.45
N SER A 365 28.75 -17.43 -2.76
CA SER A 365 28.83 -18.46 -3.80
C SER A 365 30.24 -19.03 -4.01
N GLY A 366 31.27 -18.52 -3.30
CA GLY A 366 32.68 -18.83 -3.55
C GLY A 366 33.27 -18.05 -4.74
N ILE A 367 34.63 -18.15 -4.91
CA ILE A 367 35.35 -17.42 -5.95
C ILE A 367 35.67 -18.37 -7.11
N LYS A 368 35.31 -17.98 -8.33
CA LYS A 368 35.54 -18.68 -9.57
C LYS A 368 36.94 -18.43 -10.13
N GLU A 369 37.33 -17.16 -10.25
CA GLU A 369 38.64 -16.75 -10.79
C GLU A 369 39.07 -15.37 -10.31
N VAL A 370 40.40 -15.14 -10.33
CA VAL A 370 41.03 -13.86 -10.14
C VAL A 370 41.88 -13.54 -11.38
N ARG A 371 41.53 -12.54 -12.16
CA ARG A 371 42.12 -12.18 -13.44
C ARG A 371 42.77 -10.80 -13.40
N VAL A 372 43.95 -10.69 -14.04
CA VAL A 372 44.78 -9.49 -13.93
C VAL A 372 44.90 -8.80 -15.29
N TYR A 373 44.75 -7.49 -15.26
CA TYR A 373 44.91 -6.61 -16.43
C TYR A 373 45.89 -5.50 -16.11
N VAL A 374 46.70 -5.07 -17.11
CA VAL A 374 47.50 -3.87 -17.03
C VAL A 374 47.19 -2.97 -18.22
N ASP A 375 46.73 -1.75 -17.94
CA ASP A 375 46.22 -0.81 -18.96
C ASP A 375 45.21 -1.46 -19.90
N GLY A 376 44.34 -2.33 -19.38
CA GLY A 376 43.30 -3.07 -20.13
C GLY A 376 43.80 -4.33 -20.84
N THR A 377 45.15 -4.56 -20.94
CA THR A 377 45.70 -5.79 -21.50
C THR A 377 45.53 -6.94 -20.52
N ASP A 378 44.87 -8.01 -20.95
CA ASP A 378 44.67 -9.25 -20.16
C ASP A 378 46.01 -9.99 -20.02
N LEU A 379 46.45 -10.21 -18.80
CA LEU A 379 47.70 -10.91 -18.46
C LEU A 379 47.47 -12.29 -17.85
N GLY A 380 46.19 -12.74 -17.82
CA GLY A 380 45.83 -14.07 -17.31
C GLY A 380 45.36 -14.05 -15.87
N THR A 381 45.30 -15.22 -15.27
CA THR A 381 44.75 -15.46 -13.92
C THR A 381 45.87 -15.74 -12.90
N VAL A 382 45.55 -15.45 -11.63
CA VAL A 382 46.35 -15.87 -10.49
C VAL A 382 45.60 -16.94 -9.69
N PRO A 383 46.29 -17.96 -9.14
CA PRO A 383 45.64 -19.03 -8.37
C PRO A 383 44.95 -18.47 -7.12
N TYR A 384 43.70 -18.86 -6.94
CA TYR A 384 42.91 -18.67 -5.72
C TYR A 384 42.98 -19.91 -4.81
N GLY A 385 42.55 -19.78 -3.55
CA GLY A 385 42.54 -20.90 -2.58
C GLY A 385 43.81 -20.94 -1.71
N LYS A 386 44.54 -19.86 -1.60
CA LYS A 386 45.73 -19.77 -0.70
C LYS A 386 45.28 -19.57 0.74
N SER A 387 46.09 -20.09 1.67
CA SER A 387 45.78 -20.05 3.11
C SER A 387 45.75 -18.58 3.65
N ARG A 388 44.63 -18.23 4.27
CA ARG A 388 44.37 -16.93 4.94
C ARG A 388 43.48 -17.13 6.16
N PRO A 389 43.98 -17.83 7.21
CA PRO A 389 43.22 -18.02 8.45
C PRO A 389 42.90 -16.69 9.16
N ASP A 390 43.74 -15.67 8.99
CA ASP A 390 43.51 -14.32 9.45
C ASP A 390 42.21 -13.76 8.89
N VAL A 391 41.94 -13.90 7.61
CA VAL A 391 40.70 -13.47 6.96
C VAL A 391 39.49 -14.24 7.47
N ASN A 392 39.60 -15.59 7.58
CA ASN A 392 38.51 -16.41 8.10
C ASN A 392 38.17 -16.11 9.57
N ASN A 393 39.14 -15.73 10.38
CA ASN A 393 38.92 -15.33 11.77
C ASN A 393 38.11 -14.03 11.87
N VAL A 394 38.32 -13.10 10.94
CA VAL A 394 37.59 -11.80 10.89
C VAL A 394 36.24 -11.96 10.21
N TYR A 395 36.15 -12.79 9.19
CA TYR A 395 34.94 -13.01 8.37
C TYR A 395 34.61 -14.50 8.25
N PRO A 396 34.13 -15.12 9.32
CA PRO A 396 33.77 -16.55 9.30
C PRO A 396 32.49 -16.80 8.49
N GLY A 397 32.29 -18.07 8.12
CA GLY A 397 31.05 -18.55 7.49
C GLY A 397 31.06 -18.65 5.96
N TYR A 398 32.09 -18.13 5.28
CA TYR A 398 32.23 -18.32 3.83
C TYR A 398 32.70 -19.71 3.48
N SER A 399 32.26 -20.22 2.31
CA SER A 399 32.57 -21.57 1.82
C SER A 399 34.08 -21.80 1.63
N SER A 400 34.88 -20.76 1.36
CA SER A 400 36.34 -20.84 1.23
C SER A 400 37.07 -21.05 2.56
N GLY A 401 36.43 -20.73 3.71
CA GLY A 401 37.03 -20.87 5.03
C GLY A 401 38.41 -20.22 5.09
N ASN A 402 39.44 -21.00 5.55
CA ASN A 402 40.81 -20.51 5.65
C ASN A 402 41.53 -20.32 4.30
N ASN A 403 40.91 -20.65 3.17
CA ASN A 403 41.52 -20.64 1.84
C ASN A 403 41.05 -19.47 0.97
N ALA A 404 40.89 -18.31 1.57
CA ALA A 404 40.36 -17.09 0.91
C ALA A 404 41.40 -16.32 0.07
N GLY A 405 42.68 -16.70 0.12
CA GLY A 405 43.76 -15.97 -0.51
C GLY A 405 43.95 -16.25 -2.00
N PHE A 406 44.47 -15.28 -2.71
CA PHE A 406 45.07 -15.45 -4.03
C PHE A 406 46.50 -14.95 -4.05
N TYR A 407 47.36 -15.65 -4.79
CA TYR A 407 48.76 -15.26 -4.93
C TYR A 407 49.32 -15.82 -6.23
N GLY A 408 49.99 -14.94 -6.98
CA GLY A 408 50.70 -15.31 -8.20
C GLY A 408 51.63 -14.25 -8.70
N THR A 409 52.40 -14.57 -9.73
CA THR A 409 53.33 -13.64 -10.40
C THR A 409 52.94 -13.58 -11.87
N ILE A 410 52.76 -12.37 -12.38
CA ILE A 410 52.39 -12.07 -13.75
C ILE A 410 53.62 -11.57 -14.51
N ASN A 411 53.85 -12.09 -15.71
CA ASN A 411 54.92 -11.63 -16.60
C ASN A 411 54.52 -10.28 -17.24
N ILE A 412 55.29 -9.27 -17.02
CA ILE A 412 55.13 -7.90 -17.54
C ILE A 412 56.27 -7.47 -18.47
N SER A 413 57.08 -8.40 -18.98
CA SER A 413 58.21 -8.11 -19.87
C SER A 413 57.82 -7.30 -21.11
N ASN A 414 56.60 -7.52 -21.64
CA ASN A 414 56.07 -6.86 -22.81
C ASN A 414 55.27 -5.54 -22.50
N ILE A 415 55.19 -5.19 -21.21
CA ILE A 415 54.52 -3.95 -20.81
C ILE A 415 55.56 -2.81 -20.82
N ALA A 416 55.22 -1.71 -21.47
CA ALA A 416 56.12 -0.54 -21.56
C ALA A 416 56.36 0.12 -20.18
N ALA A 417 57.54 0.70 -19.97
CA ALA A 417 57.86 1.48 -18.79
C ALA A 417 56.90 2.69 -18.63
N GLY A 418 56.77 3.19 -17.41
CA GLY A 418 55.90 4.32 -17.06
C GLY A 418 54.85 3.95 -16.02
N ASN A 419 53.97 4.90 -15.72
CA ASN A 419 52.84 4.67 -14.83
C ASN A 419 51.84 3.73 -15.54
N LYS A 420 51.39 2.71 -14.82
CA LYS A 420 50.49 1.65 -15.32
C LYS A 420 49.36 1.42 -14.36
N LYS A 421 48.18 1.21 -14.90
CA LYS A 421 46.97 0.84 -14.14
C LYS A 421 46.85 -0.69 -14.11
N VAL A 422 47.02 -1.27 -12.93
CA VAL A 422 46.73 -2.67 -12.66
C VAL A 422 45.28 -2.80 -12.25
N SER A 423 44.51 -3.64 -12.91
CA SER A 423 43.14 -3.99 -12.54
C SER A 423 43.05 -5.49 -12.24
N VAL A 424 42.66 -5.82 -11.01
CA VAL A 424 42.43 -7.20 -10.57
C VAL A 424 40.92 -7.45 -10.52
N LYS A 425 40.43 -8.28 -11.45
CA LYS A 425 39.01 -8.64 -11.57
C LYS A 425 38.77 -9.97 -10.88
N ILE A 426 37.87 -9.95 -9.87
CA ILE A 426 37.51 -11.10 -9.07
C ILE A 426 36.10 -11.50 -9.44
N THR A 427 35.91 -12.74 -9.91
CA THR A 427 34.61 -13.28 -10.34
C THR A 427 34.18 -14.36 -9.36
N ALA A 428 33.00 -14.24 -8.78
CA ALA A 428 32.37 -15.26 -7.95
C ALA A 428 31.69 -16.35 -8.80
N ASN A 429 31.32 -17.46 -8.18
CA ASN A 429 30.66 -18.57 -8.87
C ASN A 429 29.26 -18.24 -9.40
N ASP A 430 28.55 -17.28 -8.79
CA ASP A 430 27.25 -16.75 -9.24
C ASP A 430 27.37 -15.75 -10.40
N GLY A 431 28.60 -15.45 -10.84
CA GLY A 431 28.88 -14.48 -11.89
C GLY A 431 29.06 -13.03 -11.41
N THR A 432 28.88 -12.76 -10.12
CA THR A 432 29.18 -11.44 -9.54
C THR A 432 30.65 -11.08 -9.69
N ILE A 433 30.93 -9.83 -10.06
CA ILE A 433 32.30 -9.37 -10.36
C ILE A 433 32.62 -8.17 -9.50
N GLN A 434 33.86 -8.20 -8.93
CA GLN A 434 34.48 -7.06 -8.28
C GLN A 434 35.82 -6.73 -8.94
N THR A 435 36.21 -5.47 -8.95
CA THR A 435 37.47 -5.02 -9.56
C THR A 435 38.20 -4.12 -8.61
N ILE A 436 39.48 -4.40 -8.40
CA ILE A 436 40.39 -3.56 -7.63
C ILE A 436 41.41 -2.94 -8.57
N GLU A 437 41.63 -1.64 -8.46
CA GLU A 437 42.56 -0.93 -9.30
C GLU A 437 43.71 -0.36 -8.47
N ARG A 438 44.95 -0.44 -9.01
CA ARG A 438 46.14 0.15 -8.44
C ARG A 438 46.97 0.78 -9.56
N THR A 439 47.56 1.94 -9.30
CA THR A 439 48.60 2.52 -10.16
C THR A 439 49.95 2.05 -9.68
N ILE A 440 50.77 1.55 -10.57
CA ILE A 440 52.16 1.17 -10.34
C ILE A 440 53.10 1.95 -11.30
N LYS A 441 54.37 2.01 -11.01
CA LYS A 441 55.37 2.54 -11.92
C LYS A 441 56.35 1.46 -12.38
N ILE A 442 56.32 1.12 -13.65
CA ILE A 442 57.29 0.20 -14.25
C ILE A 442 58.52 0.96 -14.65
N GLU A 443 59.66 0.63 -14.06
CA GLU A 443 60.98 1.20 -14.35
C GLU A 443 61.84 0.10 -14.97
N LYS A 444 62.03 0.16 -16.31
CA LYS A 444 62.96 -0.77 -16.97
C LYS A 444 64.37 -0.22 -16.87
N LEU A 445 65.30 -1.05 -16.40
CA LEU A 445 66.69 -0.71 -16.44
C LEU A 445 67.16 -0.55 -17.89
N ALA A 446 67.85 0.54 -18.19
CA ALA A 446 68.43 0.78 -19.50
C ALA A 446 69.48 -0.30 -19.81
N SER A 447 69.49 -0.77 -21.03
CA SER A 447 70.59 -1.62 -21.50
C SER A 447 71.80 -0.71 -21.71
N ILE A 448 72.92 -1.09 -21.15
CA ILE A 448 74.20 -0.45 -21.29
C ILE A 448 75.25 -1.47 -21.73
N SER A 449 76.14 -1.06 -22.63
CA SER A 449 77.23 -1.88 -23.10
C SER A 449 78.42 -1.08 -23.45
N CYS A 450 79.61 -1.68 -23.44
CA CYS A 450 80.85 -1.10 -23.91
C CYS A 450 81.62 -2.16 -24.68
N LEU A 451 82.17 -1.78 -25.78
CA LEU A 451 83.14 -2.53 -26.56
C LEU A 451 84.58 -2.02 -26.23
N ASP A 452 85.34 -2.86 -25.54
CA ASP A 452 86.67 -2.53 -25.14
C ASP A 452 87.67 -2.84 -26.26
N GLU A 453 87.48 -3.94 -26.98
CA GLU A 453 88.29 -4.30 -28.15
C GLU A 453 87.33 -4.80 -29.30
N PRO A 454 87.57 -4.40 -30.56
CA PRO A 454 88.68 -3.59 -31.04
C PRO A 454 88.57 -2.08 -30.66
N THR A 455 89.65 -1.44 -30.43
CA THR A 455 89.69 0.04 -30.29
C THR A 455 89.52 0.69 -31.66
N SER A 456 88.98 1.91 -31.70
CA SER A 456 88.82 2.68 -32.97
C SER A 456 90.13 2.72 -33.73
N ASN A 457 90.13 2.54 -35.06
CA ASN A 457 91.25 2.53 -35.97
C ASN A 457 92.29 1.44 -35.75
N LEU A 458 91.96 0.36 -35.07
CA LEU A 458 92.82 -0.80 -34.92
C LEU A 458 93.13 -1.41 -36.31
N THR A 459 94.47 -1.53 -36.65
CA THR A 459 94.87 -2.29 -37.85
C THR A 459 95.03 -3.75 -37.47
N VAL A 460 94.21 -4.61 -38.03
CA VAL A 460 94.29 -6.05 -37.83
C VAL A 460 95.29 -6.61 -38.84
N LYS A 461 96.27 -7.33 -38.34
CA LYS A 461 97.33 -8.00 -39.17
C LYS A 461 97.24 -9.51 -39.21
N SER A 462 96.20 -10.07 -38.68
CA SER A 462 95.91 -11.48 -38.64
C SER A 462 94.44 -11.81 -39.07
N ASP A 463 94.19 -13.07 -39.37
CA ASP A 463 92.81 -13.53 -39.71
C ASP A 463 91.88 -13.63 -38.50
N GLN A 464 92.35 -13.11 -37.33
CA GLN A 464 91.54 -13.15 -36.08
C GLN A 464 91.35 -11.74 -35.54
N LEU A 465 90.10 -11.42 -35.26
CA LEU A 465 89.67 -10.21 -34.58
C LEU A 465 89.30 -10.50 -33.15
N LYS A 466 89.99 -9.91 -32.21
CA LYS A 466 89.61 -10.05 -30.78
C LYS A 466 88.45 -9.12 -30.43
N ILE A 467 87.41 -9.67 -29.86
CA ILE A 467 86.26 -8.97 -29.35
C ILE A 467 86.28 -9.05 -27.82
N ARG A 468 86.18 -7.95 -27.16
CA ARG A 468 86.14 -7.81 -25.70
C ARG A 468 85.23 -6.67 -25.31
N GLY A 469 84.44 -6.86 -24.33
CA GLY A 469 83.53 -5.83 -23.84
C GLY A 469 82.64 -6.36 -22.75
N TRP A 470 81.64 -5.58 -22.42
CA TRP A 470 80.59 -5.97 -21.49
C TRP A 470 79.27 -5.40 -21.92
N ALA A 471 78.15 -6.09 -21.54
CA ALA A 471 76.78 -5.67 -21.74
C ALA A 471 75.93 -6.02 -20.53
N LEU A 472 75.08 -5.10 -20.13
CA LEU A 472 74.08 -5.26 -19.06
C LEU A 472 72.72 -4.88 -19.60
N ALA A 473 71.72 -5.71 -19.33
CA ALA A 473 70.37 -5.41 -19.62
C ALA A 473 69.46 -5.89 -18.48
N GLY A 474 68.41 -5.14 -18.12
CA GLY A 474 67.50 -5.51 -17.04
C GLY A 474 66.83 -6.89 -17.28
N SER A 475 66.66 -7.31 -18.52
CA SER A 475 66.13 -8.63 -18.92
C SER A 475 67.21 -9.74 -19.05
N GLY A 476 68.46 -9.41 -18.80
CA GLY A 476 69.60 -10.21 -19.18
C GLY A 476 70.00 -10.02 -20.64
N VAL A 477 71.23 -10.38 -20.97
CA VAL A 477 71.74 -10.34 -22.34
C VAL A 477 71.53 -11.75 -22.96
N LYS A 478 70.85 -11.79 -24.06
CA LYS A 478 70.60 -13.04 -24.76
C LYS A 478 71.80 -13.51 -25.56
N GLU A 479 72.37 -12.57 -26.32
CA GLU A 479 73.54 -12.85 -27.17
C GLU A 479 74.32 -11.56 -27.45
N VAL A 480 75.58 -11.67 -27.73
CA VAL A 480 76.39 -10.62 -28.32
C VAL A 480 76.83 -11.09 -29.71
N ARG A 481 76.46 -10.36 -30.74
CA ARG A 481 76.67 -10.73 -32.15
C ARG A 481 77.58 -9.70 -32.81
N VAL A 482 78.55 -10.20 -33.61
CA VAL A 482 79.57 -9.35 -34.25
C VAL A 482 79.26 -9.26 -35.74
N TYR A 483 79.35 -8.01 -36.25
CA TYR A 483 79.22 -7.71 -37.66
C TYR A 483 80.40 -6.90 -38.12
N VAL A 484 80.98 -7.21 -39.32
CA VAL A 484 81.95 -6.42 -40.00
C VAL A 484 81.44 -6.06 -41.39
N ASP A 485 81.29 -4.78 -41.70
CA ASP A 485 80.76 -4.26 -42.95
C ASP A 485 79.41 -4.93 -43.32
N GLY A 486 78.56 -5.17 -42.31
CA GLY A 486 77.27 -5.79 -42.46
C GLY A 486 77.26 -7.36 -42.57
N THR A 487 78.45 -7.95 -42.62
CA THR A 487 78.61 -9.41 -42.65
C THR A 487 78.58 -9.94 -41.21
N ASP A 488 77.64 -10.87 -40.93
CA ASP A 488 77.49 -11.53 -39.61
C ASP A 488 78.62 -12.53 -39.42
N LEU A 489 79.45 -12.30 -38.42
CA LEU A 489 80.57 -13.16 -38.02
C LEU A 489 80.21 -14.13 -36.87
N GLY A 490 78.93 -14.12 -36.43
CA GLY A 490 78.48 -15.02 -35.38
C GLY A 490 78.44 -14.36 -34.00
N THR A 491 78.22 -15.20 -32.97
CA THR A 491 78.09 -14.78 -31.57
C THR A 491 79.40 -15.04 -30.83
N VAL A 492 79.65 -14.15 -29.85
CA VAL A 492 80.69 -14.37 -28.85
C VAL A 492 80.09 -14.84 -27.56
N PRO A 493 80.69 -15.77 -26.82
CA PRO A 493 80.17 -16.39 -25.62
C PRO A 493 80.05 -15.36 -24.45
#